data_93deebe55e94fc5052dfac3cef3d1480
#
_entry.id   93deebe55e94fc5052dfac3cef3d1480
#
_cell.length_a   1.000
_cell.length_b   1.000
_cell.length_c   1.000
_cell.angle_alpha   90.00
_cell.angle_beta   90.00
_cell.angle_gamma   90.00
#
_symmetry.space_group_name_H-M   'P 1'
#
loop_
_entity.id
_entity.type
_entity.pdbx_description
1 polymer ?
#
loop_
_entity_poly.entity_id
_entity_poly.type
_entity_poly.pdbx_seq_one_letter_code
_entity_poly.pdbx_strand_id
1 'polypeptide(L)'
;MLGSLKDLRSTLLLNVGTGGQLSVYSERFAAVPGLETRPFPGGGYLLVGATLAGGKTYAMLERFFRSVLEAFTDQAGPQPELYERMEALLDQACPPGDKLTVRTQFYGTRENPDRRGAIEGIGPANFTPEHLLAGFLEGMADELFGFFAGMPESLRSGIRSLVGSGNGIRRNRHLRRICSDRFGMPLFMPAFQEEASVGAALHAAVGAGLVNGYAAAGGLLSYEPSV
;
A
#
# COMPACT_ATOMS: atom_id res chain seq x y z
N MET A 1 12.73 -3.47 0.63
CA MET A 1 12.58 -4.87 1.08
C MET A 1 13.59 -5.27 2.17
N LEU A 2 14.90 -5.07 1.99
CA LEU A 2 15.90 -5.52 2.99
C LEU A 2 15.67 -4.95 4.39
N GLY A 3 15.22 -3.71 4.51
CA GLY A 3 14.90 -3.10 5.80
C GLY A 3 13.45 -3.33 6.28
N SER A 4 12.68 -4.17 5.59
CA SER A 4 11.27 -4.39 5.90
C SER A 4 10.92 -5.85 6.14
N LEU A 5 11.53 -6.79 5.41
CA LEU A 5 11.12 -8.19 5.39
C LEU A 5 12.09 -9.08 6.17
N LYS A 6 11.55 -9.82 7.15
CA LYS A 6 12.29 -10.90 7.86
C LYS A 6 12.51 -12.10 6.94
N ASP A 7 11.50 -12.48 6.20
CA ASP A 7 11.53 -13.58 5.24
C ASP A 7 11.08 -13.10 3.86
N LEU A 8 12.02 -13.14 2.92
CA LEU A 8 11.79 -12.71 1.54
C LEU A 8 10.90 -13.67 0.75
N ARG A 9 10.86 -14.96 1.12
CA ARG A 9 10.20 -16.00 0.32
C ARG A 9 8.72 -16.12 0.60
N SER A 10 8.31 -15.88 1.84
CA SER A 10 6.92 -16.03 2.25
C SER A 10 6.19 -14.71 2.49
N THR A 11 6.85 -13.58 2.27
CA THR A 11 6.30 -12.27 2.60
C THR A 11 6.30 -11.34 1.38
N LEU A 12 5.18 -10.67 1.19
CA LEU A 12 4.98 -9.63 0.17
C LEU A 12 5.09 -8.26 0.83
N LEU A 13 5.77 -7.32 0.19
CA LEU A 13 5.88 -5.93 0.64
C LEU A 13 4.84 -5.06 -0.07
N LEU A 14 4.01 -4.37 0.70
CA LEU A 14 3.16 -3.27 0.26
C LEU A 14 3.77 -1.95 0.74
N ASN A 15 4.28 -1.15 -0.19
CA ASN A 15 4.78 0.19 0.13
C ASN A 15 3.77 1.22 -0.35
N VAL A 16 3.17 1.96 0.58
CA VAL A 16 2.26 3.06 0.28
C VAL A 16 2.83 4.34 0.88
N GLY A 17 3.55 5.06 0.04
CA GLY A 17 4.00 6.43 0.27
C GLY A 17 3.20 7.37 -0.62
N THR A 18 3.86 8.28 -1.31
CA THR A 18 3.26 9.14 -2.35
C THR A 18 2.63 8.31 -3.48
N GLY A 19 3.37 7.29 -3.98
CA GLY A 19 2.86 6.23 -4.85
C GLY A 19 2.56 4.97 -4.07
N GLY A 20 2.02 3.95 -4.75
CA GLY A 20 1.81 2.61 -4.23
C GLY A 20 2.73 1.61 -4.95
N GLN A 21 3.22 0.63 -4.23
CA GLN A 21 4.07 -0.41 -4.79
C GLN A 21 3.83 -1.75 -4.08
N LEU A 22 3.73 -2.79 -4.87
CA LEU A 22 3.78 -4.18 -4.43
C LEU A 22 5.12 -4.76 -4.84
N SER A 23 5.77 -5.54 -3.96
CA SER A 23 7.04 -6.18 -4.26
C SER A 23 7.09 -7.62 -3.75
N VAL A 24 7.52 -8.54 -4.60
CA VAL A 24 7.70 -9.97 -4.30
C VAL A 24 9.10 -10.40 -4.71
N TYR A 25 9.76 -11.18 -3.86
CA TYR A 25 11.02 -11.81 -4.18
C TYR A 25 10.80 -13.10 -5.00
N SER A 26 11.68 -13.35 -5.96
CA SER A 26 11.73 -14.59 -6.73
C SER A 26 13.17 -15.07 -6.89
N GLU A 27 13.40 -16.35 -6.73
CA GLU A 27 14.71 -16.96 -6.98
C GLU A 27 15.09 -17.00 -8.46
N ARG A 28 14.07 -16.98 -9.33
CA ARG A 28 14.22 -17.07 -10.79
C ARG A 28 13.66 -15.84 -11.47
N PHE A 29 14.25 -15.49 -12.59
CA PHE A 29 13.69 -14.46 -13.44
C PHE A 29 12.28 -14.87 -13.91
N ALA A 30 11.34 -13.93 -13.80
CA ALA A 30 9.98 -14.09 -14.30
C ALA A 30 9.53 -12.80 -15.00
N ALA A 31 9.05 -12.93 -16.23
CA ALA A 31 8.38 -11.84 -16.94
C ALA A 31 6.88 -11.95 -16.66
N VAL A 32 6.31 -11.01 -15.94
CA VAL A 32 4.89 -10.95 -15.59
C VAL A 32 4.32 -9.64 -16.13
N PRO A 33 3.26 -9.67 -16.95
CA PRO A 33 2.63 -8.45 -17.45
C PRO A 33 2.25 -7.48 -16.32
N GLY A 34 2.56 -6.19 -16.49
CA GLY A 34 2.30 -5.16 -15.48
C GLY A 34 3.30 -5.13 -14.31
N LEU A 35 4.28 -6.03 -14.26
CA LEU A 35 5.34 -6.03 -13.26
C LEU A 35 6.71 -5.80 -13.89
N GLU A 36 7.54 -5.04 -13.21
CA GLU A 36 8.96 -4.93 -13.53
C GLU A 36 9.75 -6.00 -12.77
N THR A 37 10.67 -6.68 -13.44
CA THR A 37 11.61 -7.61 -12.79
C THR A 37 12.99 -6.97 -12.69
N ARG A 38 13.51 -6.87 -11.49
CA ARG A 38 14.80 -6.24 -11.16
C ARG A 38 15.72 -7.23 -10.44
N PRO A 39 17.05 -7.19 -10.67
CA PRO A 39 17.98 -7.96 -9.84
C PRO A 39 17.85 -7.58 -8.36
N PHE A 40 18.03 -8.57 -7.47
CA PHE A 40 18.00 -8.36 -6.03
C PHE A 40 19.36 -8.68 -5.40
N PRO A 41 19.85 -7.89 -4.41
CA PRO A 41 21.09 -8.15 -3.72
C PRO A 41 21.11 -9.55 -3.07
N GLY A 42 22.22 -10.28 -3.24
CA GLY A 42 22.36 -11.64 -2.71
C GLY A 42 21.82 -12.73 -3.63
N GLY A 43 21.36 -12.37 -4.82
CA GLY A 43 20.82 -13.28 -5.84
C GLY A 43 19.30 -13.23 -5.92
N GLY A 44 18.76 -13.77 -7.03
CA GLY A 44 17.34 -13.70 -7.34
C GLY A 44 16.89 -12.34 -7.86
N TYR A 45 15.60 -12.12 -7.81
CA TYR A 45 14.93 -11.01 -8.47
C TYR A 45 13.81 -10.43 -7.60
N LEU A 46 13.52 -9.18 -7.85
CA LEU A 46 12.39 -8.46 -7.28
C LEU A 46 11.37 -8.18 -8.38
N LEU A 47 10.16 -8.72 -8.24
CA LEU A 47 9.03 -8.35 -9.08
C LEU A 47 8.30 -7.18 -8.43
N VAL A 48 8.06 -6.13 -9.21
CA VAL A 48 7.55 -4.85 -8.71
C VAL A 48 6.35 -4.40 -9.54
N GLY A 49 5.18 -4.35 -8.92
CA GLY A 49 4.02 -3.63 -9.45
C GLY A 49 3.95 -2.25 -8.80
N ALA A 50 3.80 -1.20 -9.59
CA ALA A 50 3.78 0.15 -9.06
C ALA A 50 2.63 0.98 -9.63
N THR A 51 1.89 1.63 -8.72
CA THR A 51 0.86 2.61 -9.05
C THR A 51 1.47 4.01 -9.12
N LEU A 52 0.89 4.91 -9.92
CA LEU A 52 1.34 6.30 -10.00
C LEU A 52 0.88 7.15 -8.81
N ALA A 53 -0.11 6.66 -8.05
CA ALA A 53 -0.62 7.32 -6.86
C ALA A 53 -1.01 6.29 -5.78
N GLY A 54 -0.42 6.43 -4.62
CA GLY A 54 -0.82 5.76 -3.38
C GLY A 54 -1.45 6.77 -2.45
N GLY A 55 -0.72 7.29 -1.47
CA GLY A 55 -1.18 8.34 -0.58
C GLY A 55 -1.62 9.63 -1.27
N LYS A 56 -1.15 9.90 -2.51
CA LYS A 56 -1.67 11.00 -3.33
C LYS A 56 -3.18 10.89 -3.59
N THR A 57 -3.69 9.68 -3.75
CA THR A 57 -5.12 9.42 -3.95
C THR A 57 -5.92 9.84 -2.73
N TYR A 58 -5.47 9.45 -1.54
CA TYR A 58 -6.13 9.84 -0.29
C TYR A 58 -5.99 11.34 -0.01
N ALA A 59 -4.84 11.93 -0.31
CA ALA A 59 -4.64 13.38 -0.23
C ALA A 59 -5.49 14.17 -1.26
N MET A 60 -5.84 13.57 -2.40
CA MET A 60 -6.78 14.19 -3.35
C MET A 60 -8.18 14.26 -2.74
N LEU A 61 -8.63 13.24 -2.06
CA LEU A 61 -9.93 13.24 -1.39
C LEU A 61 -9.95 14.21 -0.19
N GLU A 62 -8.85 14.32 0.56
CA GLU A 62 -8.71 15.33 1.61
C GLU A 62 -8.85 16.75 1.05
N ARG A 63 -8.17 17.06 -0.07
CA ARG A 63 -8.31 18.37 -0.73
C ARG A 63 -9.73 18.62 -1.22
N PHE A 64 -10.43 17.61 -1.70
CA PHE A 64 -11.84 17.73 -2.08
C PHE A 64 -12.70 18.15 -0.87
N PHE A 65 -12.58 17.44 0.26
CA PHE A 65 -13.35 17.82 1.46
C PHE A 65 -12.98 19.21 1.97
N ARG A 66 -11.71 19.57 1.93
CA ARG A 66 -11.24 20.92 2.27
C ARG A 66 -11.91 21.98 1.38
N SER A 67 -11.92 21.77 0.06
CA SER A 67 -12.54 22.71 -0.87
C SER A 67 -14.04 22.84 -0.66
N VAL A 68 -14.72 21.77 -0.25
CA VAL A 68 -16.16 21.82 0.12
C VAL A 68 -16.35 22.66 1.38
N LEU A 69 -15.55 22.46 2.42
CA LEU A 69 -15.62 23.25 3.65
C LEU A 69 -15.37 24.74 3.37
N GLU A 70 -14.34 25.07 2.60
CA GLU A 70 -14.02 26.44 2.21
C GLU A 70 -15.14 27.11 1.39
N ALA A 71 -15.81 26.34 0.51
CA ALA A 71 -16.86 26.87 -0.36
C ALA A 71 -18.19 27.11 0.37
N PHE A 72 -18.48 26.38 1.43
CA PHE A 72 -19.79 26.39 2.10
C PHE A 72 -19.78 26.89 3.54
N THR A 73 -18.60 27.19 4.10
CA THR A 73 -18.45 27.71 5.46
C THR A 73 -17.45 28.87 5.47
N ASP A 74 -17.54 29.75 6.49
CA ASP A 74 -16.57 30.84 6.70
C ASP A 74 -15.23 30.31 7.28
N GLN A 75 -15.02 28.99 7.29
CA GLN A 75 -13.80 28.35 7.81
C GLN A 75 -12.74 28.28 6.69
N ALA A 76 -12.23 29.42 6.26
CA ALA A 76 -11.08 29.47 5.37
C ALA A 76 -9.79 29.24 6.15
N GLY A 77 -8.94 28.35 5.65
CA GLY A 77 -7.59 28.13 6.16
C GLY A 77 -7.21 26.67 6.41
N PRO A 78 -5.98 26.42 6.90
CA PRO A 78 -5.50 25.06 7.17
C PRO A 78 -6.40 24.34 8.17
N GLN A 79 -6.89 23.17 7.80
CA GLN A 79 -7.65 22.27 8.68
C GLN A 79 -6.73 21.09 9.04
N PRO A 80 -5.78 21.23 9.99
CA PRO A 80 -4.77 20.19 10.27
C PRO A 80 -5.41 18.89 10.76
N GLU A 81 -6.60 18.96 11.34
CA GLU A 81 -7.35 17.83 11.89
C GLU A 81 -8.21 17.08 10.84
N LEU A 82 -8.19 17.50 9.55
CA LEU A 82 -9.10 16.90 8.57
C LEU A 82 -8.83 15.41 8.35
N TYR A 83 -7.56 14.99 8.35
CA TYR A 83 -7.22 13.56 8.29
C TYR A 83 -7.75 12.78 9.50
N GLU A 84 -7.68 13.34 10.70
CA GLU A 84 -8.21 12.71 11.91
C GLU A 84 -9.74 12.58 11.83
N ARG A 85 -10.42 13.60 11.32
CA ARG A 85 -11.87 13.54 11.07
C ARG A 85 -12.24 12.50 10.01
N MET A 86 -11.45 12.38 8.94
CA MET A 86 -11.64 11.37 7.91
C MET A 86 -11.48 9.95 8.50
N GLU A 87 -10.51 9.72 9.38
CA GLU A 87 -10.35 8.45 10.08
C GLU A 87 -11.52 8.17 11.03
N ALA A 88 -11.96 9.15 11.80
CA ALA A 88 -13.10 9.02 12.71
C ALA A 88 -14.41 8.68 11.97
N LEU A 89 -14.62 9.22 10.78
CA LEU A 89 -15.75 8.84 9.93
C LEU A 89 -15.70 7.37 9.49
N LEU A 90 -14.52 6.87 9.17
CA LEU A 90 -14.34 5.46 8.82
C LEU A 90 -14.61 4.51 10.00
N ASP A 91 -14.44 4.98 11.25
CA ASP A 91 -14.77 4.21 12.46
C ASP A 91 -16.27 4.01 12.66
N GLN A 92 -17.08 4.91 12.13
CA GLN A 92 -18.55 4.87 12.28
C GLN A 92 -19.22 3.81 11.40
N ALA A 93 -18.44 2.93 10.78
CA ALA A 93 -18.84 1.82 9.93
C ALA A 93 -19.69 2.22 8.72
N CYS A 94 -19.12 2.08 7.52
CA CYS A 94 -19.94 1.98 6.32
C CYS A 94 -20.92 0.80 6.46
N PRO A 95 -22.22 0.99 6.27
CA PRO A 95 -23.17 -0.12 6.28
C PRO A 95 -22.71 -1.20 5.29
N PRO A 96 -22.75 -2.48 5.66
CA PRO A 96 -22.45 -3.55 4.73
C PRO A 96 -23.52 -3.54 3.62
N GLY A 97 -23.08 -3.54 2.35
CA GLY A 97 -23.97 -3.84 1.24
C GLY A 97 -24.05 -2.82 0.11
N ASP A 98 -23.86 -1.54 0.34
CA ASP A 98 -24.01 -0.52 -0.71
C ASP A 98 -22.71 0.27 -0.92
N LYS A 99 -21.65 -0.44 -1.34
CA LYS A 99 -20.32 0.11 -1.49
C LYS A 99 -20.14 0.84 -2.83
N LEU A 100 -19.38 1.93 -2.80
CA LEU A 100 -18.85 2.55 -4.00
C LEU A 100 -17.67 1.76 -4.56
N THR A 101 -17.64 1.58 -5.87
CA THR A 101 -16.43 1.07 -6.55
C THR A 101 -15.60 2.25 -7.04
N VAL A 102 -14.39 2.40 -6.50
CA VAL A 102 -13.49 3.49 -6.89
C VAL A 102 -12.28 2.94 -7.63
N ARG A 103 -12.13 3.33 -8.89
CA ARG A 103 -10.90 3.08 -9.65
C ARG A 103 -9.93 4.22 -9.44
N THR A 104 -8.82 3.95 -8.74
CA THR A 104 -7.90 4.97 -8.22
C THR A 104 -6.85 5.47 -9.21
N GLN A 105 -6.93 5.08 -10.49
CA GLN A 105 -5.98 5.49 -11.53
C GLN A 105 -6.18 6.95 -11.99
N PHE A 106 -6.40 7.87 -11.04
CA PHE A 106 -6.65 9.29 -11.32
C PHE A 106 -5.47 9.99 -12.01
N TYR A 107 -4.28 9.45 -11.85
CA TYR A 107 -3.04 9.97 -12.46
C TYR A 107 -2.58 9.12 -13.66
N GLY A 108 -3.43 8.25 -14.17
CA GLY A 108 -3.07 7.28 -15.20
C GLY A 108 -2.41 6.02 -14.66
N THR A 109 -1.94 5.18 -15.57
CA THR A 109 -1.04 4.05 -15.29
C THR A 109 0.23 4.21 -16.11
N ARG A 110 1.24 3.37 -15.87
CA ARG A 110 2.48 3.38 -16.66
C ARG A 110 2.22 3.00 -18.12
N GLU A 111 1.27 2.08 -18.35
CA GLU A 111 0.88 1.61 -19.68
C GLU A 111 -0.08 2.59 -20.40
N ASN A 112 -0.88 3.33 -19.62
CA ASN A 112 -1.85 4.29 -20.14
C ASN A 112 -1.88 5.56 -19.28
N PRO A 113 -1.08 6.57 -19.61
CA PRO A 113 -1.04 7.85 -18.89
C PRO A 113 -2.34 8.65 -18.95
N ASP A 114 -3.17 8.41 -19.96
CA ASP A 114 -4.44 9.11 -20.17
C ASP A 114 -5.61 8.48 -19.41
N ARG A 115 -5.40 7.33 -18.78
CA ARG A 115 -6.41 6.69 -17.95
C ARG A 115 -6.82 7.61 -16.81
N ARG A 116 -8.13 7.62 -16.49
CA ARG A 116 -8.67 8.40 -15.38
C ARG A 116 -9.38 7.48 -14.39
N GLY A 117 -9.38 7.91 -13.13
CA GLY A 117 -10.15 7.27 -12.09
C GLY A 117 -11.65 7.39 -12.34
N ALA A 118 -12.42 6.55 -11.66
CA ALA A 118 -13.88 6.57 -11.72
C ALA A 118 -14.46 6.21 -10.35
N ILE A 119 -15.67 6.71 -10.09
CA ILE A 119 -16.50 6.33 -8.96
C ILE A 119 -17.79 5.76 -9.55
N GLU A 120 -18.08 4.51 -9.23
CA GLU A 120 -19.20 3.75 -9.79
C GLU A 120 -20.10 3.21 -8.68
N GLY A 121 -21.34 2.87 -9.01
CA GLY A 121 -22.31 2.34 -8.06
C GLY A 121 -22.90 3.41 -7.15
N ILE A 122 -22.89 4.68 -7.56
CA ILE A 122 -23.47 5.77 -6.77
C ILE A 122 -25.01 5.61 -6.72
N GLY A 123 -25.55 5.57 -5.51
CA GLY A 123 -26.96 5.55 -5.19
C GLY A 123 -27.32 6.57 -4.10
N PRO A 124 -28.59 6.76 -3.82
CA PRO A 124 -29.04 7.76 -2.83
C PRO A 124 -28.59 7.44 -1.39
N ALA A 125 -28.27 6.18 -1.10
CA ALA A 125 -27.88 5.75 0.25
C ALA A 125 -26.37 5.74 0.49
N ASN A 126 -25.54 5.73 -0.58
CA ASN A 126 -24.09 5.57 -0.47
C ASN A 126 -23.28 6.78 -0.95
N PHE A 127 -23.89 7.84 -1.43
CA PHE A 127 -23.17 9.06 -1.79
C PHE A 127 -22.91 9.94 -0.57
N THR A 128 -22.13 9.44 0.35
CA THR A 128 -21.74 10.10 1.61
C THR A 128 -20.23 10.15 1.79
N PRO A 129 -19.70 11.04 2.65
CA PRO A 129 -18.27 11.11 2.93
C PRO A 129 -17.65 9.77 3.35
N GLU A 130 -18.35 9.00 4.19
CA GLU A 130 -17.87 7.70 4.70
C GLU A 130 -17.71 6.68 3.56
N HIS A 131 -18.69 6.61 2.65
CA HIS A 131 -18.62 5.70 1.50
C HIS A 131 -17.53 6.10 0.51
N LEU A 132 -17.35 7.41 0.29
CA LEU A 132 -16.24 7.92 -0.53
C LEU A 132 -14.89 7.53 0.09
N LEU A 133 -14.69 7.76 1.39
CA LEU A 133 -13.48 7.40 2.11
C LEU A 133 -13.18 5.91 2.01
N ALA A 134 -14.16 5.07 2.31
CA ALA A 134 -14.04 3.61 2.22
C ALA A 134 -13.72 3.17 0.78
N GLY A 135 -14.47 3.66 -0.21
CA GLY A 135 -14.27 3.32 -1.61
C GLY A 135 -12.89 3.70 -2.14
N PHE A 136 -12.34 4.86 -1.73
CA PHE A 136 -10.99 5.26 -2.09
C PHE A 136 -9.93 4.33 -1.50
N LEU A 137 -10.05 3.94 -0.23
CA LEU A 137 -9.11 3.01 0.41
C LEU A 137 -9.23 1.60 -0.17
N GLU A 138 -10.46 1.12 -0.43
CA GLU A 138 -10.69 -0.17 -1.10
C GLU A 138 -10.10 -0.16 -2.51
N GLY A 139 -10.31 0.89 -3.29
CA GLY A 139 -9.74 1.04 -4.64
C GLY A 139 -8.21 1.06 -4.64
N MET A 140 -7.56 1.67 -3.64
CA MET A 140 -6.10 1.61 -3.48
C MET A 140 -5.62 0.17 -3.21
N ALA A 141 -6.32 -0.55 -2.35
CA ALA A 141 -6.01 -1.95 -2.06
C ALA A 141 -6.27 -2.85 -3.27
N ASP A 142 -7.34 -2.60 -4.02
CA ASP A 142 -7.69 -3.33 -5.25
C ASP A 142 -6.63 -3.16 -6.35
N GLU A 143 -6.11 -1.96 -6.51
CA GLU A 143 -5.05 -1.70 -7.50
C GLU A 143 -3.78 -2.49 -7.15
N LEU A 144 -3.38 -2.51 -5.87
CA LEU A 144 -2.25 -3.31 -5.40
C LEU A 144 -2.53 -4.81 -5.50
N PHE A 145 -3.74 -5.25 -5.13
CA PHE A 145 -4.15 -6.65 -5.23
C PHE A 145 -4.18 -7.12 -6.69
N GLY A 146 -4.54 -6.25 -7.63
CA GLY A 146 -4.52 -6.54 -9.07
C GLY A 146 -3.15 -7.03 -9.55
N PHE A 147 -2.06 -6.43 -9.08
CA PHE A 147 -0.70 -6.90 -9.37
C PHE A 147 -0.46 -8.31 -8.82
N PHE A 148 -0.90 -8.58 -7.59
CA PHE A 148 -0.74 -9.90 -6.97
C PHE A 148 -1.59 -10.95 -7.70
N ALA A 149 -2.84 -10.66 -7.97
CA ALA A 149 -3.76 -11.56 -8.67
C ALA A 149 -3.28 -11.91 -10.08
N GLY A 150 -2.62 -10.97 -10.77
CA GLY A 150 -2.03 -11.16 -12.09
C GLY A 150 -0.75 -12.02 -12.11
N MET A 151 -0.16 -12.33 -10.96
CA MET A 151 1.01 -13.21 -10.89
C MET A 151 0.63 -14.68 -11.12
N PRO A 152 1.52 -15.48 -11.76
CA PRO A 152 1.38 -16.93 -11.81
C PRO A 152 1.28 -17.56 -10.41
N GLU A 153 0.52 -18.65 -10.29
CA GLU A 153 0.35 -19.39 -9.04
C GLU A 153 1.67 -19.79 -8.40
N SER A 154 2.66 -20.18 -9.19
CA SER A 154 4.01 -20.55 -8.73
C SER A 154 4.75 -19.42 -7.97
N LEU A 155 4.38 -18.17 -8.20
CA LEU A 155 4.94 -17.01 -7.48
C LEU A 155 4.09 -16.62 -6.26
N ARG A 156 2.78 -16.92 -6.27
CA ARG A 156 1.84 -16.56 -5.22
C ARG A 156 1.74 -17.60 -4.10
N SER A 157 1.80 -18.89 -4.47
CA SER A 157 1.49 -20.01 -3.56
C SER A 157 2.41 -20.11 -2.33
N GLY A 158 3.59 -19.47 -2.38
CA GLY A 158 4.52 -19.39 -1.24
C GLY A 158 4.25 -18.24 -0.27
N ILE A 159 3.50 -17.21 -0.68
CA ILE A 159 3.27 -16.00 0.13
C ILE A 159 2.24 -16.29 1.23
N ARG A 160 2.54 -15.86 2.46
CA ARG A 160 1.74 -16.13 3.65
C ARG A 160 1.42 -14.87 4.46
N SER A 161 2.15 -13.79 4.23
CA SER A 161 2.00 -12.55 5.00
C SER A 161 2.32 -11.32 4.17
N LEU A 162 1.81 -10.20 4.63
CA LEU A 162 2.08 -8.87 4.09
C LEU A 162 2.94 -8.09 5.08
N VAL A 163 3.81 -7.24 4.56
CA VAL A 163 4.46 -6.19 5.34
C VAL A 163 4.11 -4.85 4.70
N GLY A 164 3.58 -3.96 5.52
CA GLY A 164 3.32 -2.57 5.12
C GLY A 164 4.56 -1.70 5.33
N SER A 165 4.82 -0.77 4.41
CA SER A 165 5.90 0.21 4.48
C SER A 165 5.43 1.54 3.91
N GLY A 166 6.05 2.62 4.35
CA GLY A 166 5.69 3.97 3.94
C GLY A 166 4.57 4.61 4.74
N ASN A 167 4.57 5.95 4.77
CA ASN A 167 3.69 6.73 5.65
C ASN A 167 2.20 6.60 5.33
N GLY A 168 1.83 6.32 4.07
CA GLY A 168 0.43 6.18 3.68
C GLY A 168 -0.25 4.98 4.33
N ILE A 169 0.44 3.83 4.42
CA ILE A 169 -0.11 2.64 5.08
C ILE A 169 0.17 2.66 6.59
N ARG A 170 1.31 3.22 7.02
CA ARG A 170 1.67 3.30 8.43
C ARG A 170 0.69 4.12 9.24
N ARG A 171 0.26 5.27 8.70
CA ARG A 171 -0.64 6.21 9.38
C ARG A 171 -2.11 5.87 9.23
N ASN A 172 -2.50 4.99 8.31
CA ASN A 172 -3.90 4.66 8.03
C ASN A 172 -4.20 3.21 8.42
N ARG A 173 -4.81 3.02 9.61
CA ARG A 173 -5.19 1.69 10.13
C ARG A 173 -6.26 1.00 9.27
N HIS A 174 -7.16 1.78 8.67
CA HIS A 174 -8.23 1.25 7.82
C HIS A 174 -7.64 0.67 6.53
N LEU A 175 -6.65 1.36 5.92
CA LEU A 175 -5.95 0.82 4.76
C LEU A 175 -5.21 -0.48 5.10
N ARG A 176 -4.57 -0.57 6.28
CA ARG A 176 -3.93 -1.82 6.73
C ARG A 176 -4.93 -2.96 6.81
N ARG A 177 -6.08 -2.73 7.45
CA ARG A 177 -7.15 -3.72 7.57
C ARG A 177 -7.69 -4.13 6.21
N ILE A 178 -8.02 -3.16 5.36
CA ILE A 178 -8.55 -3.41 4.00
C ILE A 178 -7.55 -4.21 3.17
N CYS A 179 -6.25 -3.89 3.22
CA CYS A 179 -5.22 -4.68 2.56
C CYS A 179 -5.15 -6.11 3.11
N SER A 180 -5.15 -6.28 4.44
CA SER A 180 -5.15 -7.60 5.08
C SER A 180 -6.34 -8.45 4.62
N ASP A 181 -7.53 -7.88 4.67
CA ASP A 181 -8.78 -8.55 4.26
C ASP A 181 -8.77 -8.87 2.75
N ARG A 182 -8.35 -7.94 1.92
CA ARG A 182 -8.32 -8.10 0.45
C ARG A 182 -7.35 -9.19 0.00
N PHE A 183 -6.20 -9.28 0.61
CA PHE A 183 -5.19 -10.30 0.31
C PHE A 183 -5.44 -11.63 1.04
N GLY A 184 -6.30 -11.64 2.06
CA GLY A 184 -6.54 -12.81 2.91
C GLY A 184 -5.32 -13.21 3.73
N MET A 185 -4.46 -12.26 4.11
CA MET A 185 -3.19 -12.49 4.78
C MET A 185 -2.97 -11.49 5.91
N PRO A 186 -2.31 -11.89 7.03
CA PRO A 186 -1.94 -10.96 8.09
C PRO A 186 -0.96 -9.91 7.56
N LEU A 187 -1.14 -8.66 7.97
CA LEU A 187 -0.29 -7.54 7.62
C LEU A 187 0.49 -7.07 8.86
N PHE A 188 1.81 -7.04 8.73
CA PHE A 188 2.73 -6.58 9.77
C PHE A 188 3.33 -5.23 9.40
N MET A 189 3.69 -4.43 10.41
CA MET A 189 4.42 -3.18 10.23
C MET A 189 5.83 -3.33 10.79
N PRO A 190 6.90 -2.89 10.07
CA PRO A 190 8.24 -2.84 10.64
C PRO A 190 8.28 -1.90 11.85
N ALA A 191 8.99 -2.27 12.90
CA ALA A 191 9.19 -1.42 14.07
C ALA A 191 10.05 -0.19 13.76
N PHE A 192 10.90 -0.25 12.74
CA PHE A 192 11.69 0.88 12.27
C PHE A 192 10.91 1.72 11.27
N GLN A 193 10.89 3.03 11.44
CA GLN A 193 10.13 3.94 10.58
C GLN A 193 10.84 4.25 9.25
N GLU A 194 12.19 4.18 9.23
CA GLU A 194 13.03 4.51 8.07
C GLU A 194 13.56 3.23 7.41
N GLU A 195 12.65 2.43 6.83
CA GLU A 195 12.96 1.12 6.28
C GLU A 195 14.03 1.16 5.17
N ALA A 196 14.09 2.26 4.40
CA ALA A 196 15.10 2.43 3.37
C ALA A 196 16.51 2.56 3.97
N SER A 197 16.68 3.37 5.02
CA SER A 197 17.94 3.57 5.73
C SER A 197 18.39 2.28 6.44
N VAL A 198 17.44 1.58 7.08
CA VAL A 198 17.72 0.27 7.70
C VAL A 198 18.16 -0.73 6.65
N GLY A 199 17.49 -0.78 5.51
CA GLY A 199 17.87 -1.68 4.40
C GLY A 199 19.25 -1.39 3.84
N ALA A 200 19.63 -0.12 3.69
CA ALA A 200 20.97 0.28 3.26
C ALA A 200 22.05 -0.11 4.28
N ALA A 201 21.78 0.11 5.58
CA ALA A 201 22.70 -0.29 6.65
C ALA A 201 22.89 -1.80 6.71
N LEU A 202 21.81 -2.59 6.59
CA LEU A 202 21.90 -4.06 6.54
C LEU A 202 22.65 -4.54 5.31
N HIS A 203 22.45 -3.92 4.14
CA HIS A 203 23.19 -4.24 2.92
C HIS A 203 24.69 -3.97 3.10
N ALA A 204 25.06 -2.81 3.66
CA ALA A 204 26.44 -2.47 3.97
C ALA A 204 27.08 -3.45 4.99
N ALA A 205 26.34 -3.83 6.03
CA ALA A 205 26.79 -4.78 7.04
C ALA A 205 27.09 -6.18 6.45
N VAL A 206 26.24 -6.65 5.52
CA VAL A 206 26.47 -7.90 4.78
C VAL A 206 27.71 -7.76 3.89
N GLY A 207 27.86 -6.65 3.15
CA GLY A 207 29.02 -6.40 2.30
C GLY A 207 30.34 -6.30 3.05
N ALA A 208 30.29 -5.77 4.28
CA ALA A 208 31.47 -5.69 5.18
C ALA A 208 31.75 -6.99 5.97
N GLY A 209 30.95 -8.04 5.79
CA GLY A 209 31.10 -9.31 6.52
C GLY A 209 30.67 -9.24 8.01
N LEU A 210 30.02 -8.17 8.45
CA LEU A 210 29.53 -8.02 9.81
C LEU A 210 28.27 -8.86 10.08
N VAL A 211 27.51 -9.18 9.03
CA VAL A 211 26.32 -10.03 9.07
C VAL A 211 26.46 -11.13 8.02
N ASN A 212 26.20 -12.37 8.42
CA ASN A 212 26.37 -13.54 7.54
C ASN A 212 25.20 -13.70 6.56
N GLY A 213 25.17 -12.83 5.54
CA GLY A 213 24.19 -12.87 4.47
C GLY A 213 22.84 -12.23 4.79
N TYR A 214 21.99 -12.13 3.76
CA TYR A 214 20.72 -11.42 3.85
C TYR A 214 19.66 -12.12 4.69
N ALA A 215 19.73 -13.45 4.84
CA ALA A 215 18.82 -14.17 5.73
C ALA A 215 19.09 -13.80 7.20
N ALA A 216 20.35 -13.73 7.62
CA ALA A 216 20.72 -13.27 8.96
C ALA A 216 20.35 -11.79 9.17
N ALA A 217 20.54 -10.95 8.15
CA ALA A 217 20.13 -9.55 8.19
C ALA A 217 18.62 -9.39 8.41
N GLY A 218 17.79 -10.19 7.75
CA GLY A 218 16.34 -10.23 7.97
C GLY A 218 15.96 -10.59 9.41
N GLY A 219 16.73 -11.47 10.05
CA GLY A 219 16.54 -11.84 11.45
C GLY A 219 16.73 -10.71 12.46
N LEU A 220 17.41 -9.62 12.09
CA LEU A 220 17.60 -8.42 12.93
C LEU A 220 16.39 -7.48 12.92
N LEU A 221 15.47 -7.66 11.98
CA LEU A 221 14.26 -6.84 11.91
C LEU A 221 13.26 -7.26 12.99
N SER A 222 12.41 -6.31 13.40
CA SER A 222 11.27 -6.55 14.27
C SER A 222 10.01 -5.93 13.67
N TYR A 223 8.87 -6.49 14.02
CA TYR A 223 7.56 -5.95 13.65
C TYR A 223 6.84 -5.41 14.86
N GLU A 224 6.04 -4.37 14.66
CA GLU A 224 5.08 -3.92 15.66
C GLU A 224 4.09 -5.04 15.98
N PRO A 225 3.52 -5.09 17.20
CA PRO A 225 2.42 -6.01 17.48
C PRO A 225 1.32 -5.84 16.40
N SER A 226 0.78 -6.97 15.93
CA SER A 226 -0.37 -6.95 15.02
C SER A 226 -1.56 -6.28 15.72
N VAL A 227 -2.17 -5.34 15.03
CA VAL A 227 -3.42 -4.67 15.47
C VAL A 227 -4.59 -5.59 15.22
#